data_e2e311038dece5d51461a541b461f761
#
_entry.id   e2e311038dece5d51461a541b461f761
#
_cell.length_a   1.000
_cell.length_b   1.000
_cell.length_c   1.000
_cell.angle_alpha   90.00
_cell.angle_beta   90.00
_cell.angle_gamma   90.00
#
_symmetry.space_group_name_H-M   'P 1'
#
loop_
_entity.id
_entity.type
_entity.pdbx_description
1 polymer ?
#
loop_
_entity_poly.entity_id
_entity_poly.type
_entity_poly.pdbx_seq_one_letter_code
_entity_poly.pdbx_strand_id
1 'polypeptide(L)'
;MGDMMEYKNMDCLEYLGTLDDNSIDLIIADPPYYRVVKDEWDHQWKSQAQYDDWCNRWVTEVSRVSKYSASLWLFGYTRNVPGTYCSLVHNNFNFRQQIVVNKGMRAVAGRTKSTNKLFPTATESLFFFHYDARKHIGELLEEQRLKLHWKAIDINTLLGKSTSGGGAYSAMVNSNPEKRVYPKREYWERMSEVMELPRYDELVYTFNQSKG
;
A
#
# COMPACT_ATOMS: atom_id res chain seq x y z
N MET A 1 25.05 -11.54 -10.54
CA MET A 1 24.02 -12.52 -10.92
C MET A 1 22.85 -11.68 -11.38
N GLY A 2 22.51 -11.72 -12.69
CA GLY A 2 21.34 -10.98 -13.17
C GLY A 2 20.10 -11.68 -12.67
N ASP A 3 19.18 -10.92 -12.04
CA ASP A 3 17.89 -11.44 -11.63
C ASP A 3 17.15 -11.95 -12.85
N MET A 4 16.84 -13.25 -12.84
CA MET A 4 16.05 -13.87 -13.93
C MET A 4 14.61 -13.42 -13.74
N MET A 5 14.04 -12.82 -14.80
CA MET A 5 12.60 -12.56 -14.86
C MET A 5 11.87 -13.90 -14.90
N GLU A 6 10.98 -14.13 -13.95
CA GLU A 6 10.13 -15.31 -13.91
C GLU A 6 8.71 -14.96 -14.39
N TYR A 7 8.15 -15.82 -15.23
CA TYR A 7 6.77 -15.71 -15.69
C TYR A 7 5.95 -16.91 -15.22
N LYS A 8 4.82 -16.68 -14.56
CA LYS A 8 3.90 -17.69 -14.05
C LYS A 8 2.52 -17.50 -14.69
N ASN A 9 1.96 -18.56 -15.26
CA ASN A 9 0.56 -18.61 -15.70
C ASN A 9 -0.24 -19.44 -14.72
N MET A 10 -0.77 -18.78 -13.67
CA MET A 10 -1.53 -19.41 -12.60
C MET A 10 -2.46 -18.40 -11.90
N ASP A 11 -3.35 -18.87 -11.05
CA ASP A 11 -4.20 -18.00 -10.22
C ASP A 11 -3.34 -17.14 -9.29
N CYS A 12 -3.71 -15.86 -9.18
CA CYS A 12 -2.92 -14.90 -8.39
C CYS A 12 -2.92 -15.22 -6.88
N LEU A 13 -4.01 -15.77 -6.35
CA LEU A 13 -4.08 -16.16 -4.93
C LEU A 13 -3.20 -17.38 -4.65
N GLU A 14 -3.16 -18.34 -5.57
CA GLU A 14 -2.24 -19.48 -5.47
C GLU A 14 -0.79 -19.00 -5.53
N TYR A 15 -0.45 -18.10 -6.45
CA TYR A 15 0.89 -17.54 -6.57
C TYR A 15 1.30 -16.76 -5.33
N LEU A 16 0.47 -15.83 -4.88
CA LEU A 16 0.74 -15.02 -3.68
C LEU A 16 0.95 -15.90 -2.45
N GLY A 17 0.19 -17.00 -2.32
CA GLY A 17 0.34 -17.98 -1.23
C GLY A 17 1.70 -18.69 -1.22
N THR A 18 2.48 -18.66 -2.30
CA THR A 18 3.84 -19.23 -2.37
C THR A 18 4.93 -18.26 -1.96
N LEU A 19 4.62 -16.97 -1.83
CA LEU A 19 5.58 -15.93 -1.50
C LEU A 19 5.71 -15.76 0.01
N ASP A 20 6.92 -15.44 0.45
CA ASP A 20 7.20 -15.13 1.85
C ASP A 20 6.55 -13.81 2.28
N ASP A 21 6.21 -13.71 3.57
CA ASP A 21 5.77 -12.45 4.17
C ASP A 21 6.85 -11.38 4.00
N ASN A 22 6.43 -10.13 3.80
CA ASN A 22 7.33 -8.97 3.74
C ASN A 22 8.51 -9.15 2.75
N SER A 23 8.23 -9.68 1.56
CA SER A 23 9.22 -10.04 0.54
C SER A 23 9.22 -9.15 -0.71
N ILE A 24 8.11 -8.48 -1.02
CA ILE A 24 7.88 -7.75 -2.28
C ILE A 24 8.01 -6.24 -2.08
N ASP A 25 8.82 -5.59 -2.91
CA ASP A 25 9.04 -4.14 -2.87
C ASP A 25 8.05 -3.34 -3.72
N LEU A 26 7.60 -3.92 -4.85
CA LEU A 26 6.73 -3.25 -5.81
C LEU A 26 5.68 -4.22 -6.34
N ILE A 27 4.42 -3.80 -6.28
CA ILE A 27 3.30 -4.51 -6.87
C ILE A 27 2.67 -3.64 -7.97
N ILE A 28 2.47 -4.22 -9.15
CA ILE A 28 1.68 -3.62 -10.24
C ILE A 28 0.54 -4.58 -10.53
N ALA A 29 -0.70 -4.14 -10.25
CA ALA A 29 -1.89 -4.96 -10.38
C ALA A 29 -2.83 -4.40 -11.47
N ASP A 30 -3.21 -5.25 -12.41
CA ASP A 30 -4.25 -4.99 -13.41
C ASP A 30 -5.31 -6.11 -13.32
N PRO A 31 -6.17 -6.08 -12.28
CA PRO A 31 -7.14 -7.14 -12.05
C PRO A 31 -8.29 -7.08 -13.07
N PRO A 32 -9.03 -8.18 -13.27
CA PRO A 32 -10.30 -8.15 -14.00
C PRO A 32 -11.24 -7.06 -13.50
N TYR A 33 -11.96 -6.37 -14.40
CA TYR A 33 -12.78 -5.20 -14.05
C TYR A 33 -14.27 -5.50 -13.82
N TYR A 34 -14.63 -6.76 -13.73
CA TYR A 34 -15.98 -7.27 -13.50
C TYR A 34 -17.04 -6.69 -14.44
N ARG A 35 -17.42 -7.48 -15.45
CA ARG A 35 -18.46 -7.16 -16.45
C ARG A 35 -18.19 -5.91 -17.30
N VAL A 36 -16.93 -5.63 -17.59
CA VAL A 36 -16.52 -4.56 -18.51
C VAL A 36 -16.34 -5.07 -19.93
N VAL A 37 -15.78 -6.25 -20.07
CA VAL A 37 -15.66 -6.95 -21.36
C VAL A 37 -16.58 -8.18 -21.39
N LYS A 38 -16.75 -8.81 -22.57
CA LYS A 38 -17.68 -9.96 -22.71
C LYS A 38 -17.03 -11.31 -22.45
N ASP A 39 -15.75 -11.33 -22.12
CA ASP A 39 -14.98 -12.55 -21.93
C ASP A 39 -15.34 -13.24 -20.62
N GLU A 40 -15.26 -14.57 -20.60
CA GLU A 40 -15.68 -15.38 -19.45
C GLU A 40 -14.93 -15.03 -18.16
N TRP A 41 -13.65 -14.71 -18.26
CA TRP A 41 -12.83 -14.33 -17.12
C TRP A 41 -13.31 -13.04 -16.42
N ASP A 42 -14.02 -12.14 -17.13
CA ASP A 42 -14.60 -10.91 -16.56
C ASP A 42 -16.02 -11.11 -16.01
N HIS A 43 -16.60 -12.30 -16.25
CA HIS A 43 -17.95 -12.68 -15.83
C HIS A 43 -17.98 -13.82 -14.81
N GLN A 44 -16.86 -14.22 -14.24
CA GLN A 44 -16.75 -15.36 -13.32
C GLN A 44 -17.48 -15.15 -11.98
N TRP A 45 -17.72 -13.90 -11.58
CA TRP A 45 -18.44 -13.58 -10.35
C TRP A 45 -19.95 -13.36 -10.62
N LYS A 46 -20.80 -13.96 -9.80
CA LYS A 46 -22.27 -13.87 -9.93
C LYS A 46 -22.80 -12.52 -9.48
N SER A 47 -22.11 -11.83 -8.56
CA SER A 47 -22.53 -10.54 -7.98
C SER A 47 -21.34 -9.63 -7.71
N GLN A 48 -21.61 -8.32 -7.53
CA GLN A 48 -20.61 -7.36 -7.09
C GLN A 48 -19.98 -7.78 -5.75
N ALA A 49 -20.79 -8.27 -4.82
CA ALA A 49 -20.30 -8.72 -3.51
C ALA A 49 -19.27 -9.86 -3.61
N GLN A 50 -19.47 -10.80 -4.55
CA GLN A 50 -18.48 -11.87 -4.78
C GLN A 50 -17.19 -11.33 -5.40
N TYR A 51 -17.29 -10.36 -6.29
CA TYR A 51 -16.11 -9.68 -6.84
C TYR A 51 -15.35 -8.90 -5.76
N ASP A 52 -16.07 -8.17 -4.90
CA ASP A 52 -15.48 -7.41 -3.81
C ASP A 52 -14.81 -8.33 -2.78
N ASP A 53 -15.40 -9.48 -2.48
CA ASP A 53 -14.80 -10.52 -1.62
C ASP A 53 -13.50 -11.07 -2.23
N TRP A 54 -13.52 -11.39 -3.52
CA TRP A 54 -12.30 -11.81 -4.24
C TRP A 54 -11.25 -10.71 -4.21
N CYS A 55 -11.62 -9.43 -4.43
CA CYS A 55 -10.71 -8.31 -4.31
C CYS A 55 -10.09 -8.22 -2.92
N ASN A 56 -10.91 -8.38 -1.87
CA ASN A 56 -10.41 -8.35 -0.50
C ASN A 56 -9.40 -9.47 -0.21
N ARG A 57 -9.63 -10.68 -0.73
CA ARG A 57 -8.72 -11.81 -0.55
C ARG A 57 -7.34 -11.55 -1.16
N TRP A 58 -7.27 -11.15 -2.45
CA TRP A 58 -5.98 -10.91 -3.06
C TRP A 58 -5.28 -9.66 -2.48
N VAL A 59 -6.03 -8.63 -2.06
CA VAL A 59 -5.47 -7.47 -1.37
C VAL A 59 -4.87 -7.86 -0.01
N THR A 60 -5.52 -8.76 0.73
CA THR A 60 -5.00 -9.28 1.99
C THR A 60 -3.67 -10.00 1.78
N GLU A 61 -3.57 -10.86 0.77
CA GLU A 61 -2.32 -11.54 0.43
C GLU A 61 -1.23 -10.57 -0.05
N VAL A 62 -1.61 -9.59 -0.89
CA VAL A 62 -0.69 -8.52 -1.30
C VAL A 62 -0.16 -7.75 -0.09
N SER A 63 -1.01 -7.45 0.90
CA SER A 63 -0.57 -6.80 2.15
C SER A 63 0.43 -7.67 2.92
N ARG A 64 0.19 -8.97 3.01
CA ARG A 64 1.08 -9.93 3.70
C ARG A 64 2.46 -9.99 3.07
N VAL A 65 2.53 -10.09 1.73
CA VAL A 65 3.81 -10.21 1.02
C VAL A 65 4.55 -8.88 0.87
N SER A 66 3.87 -7.75 1.04
CA SER A 66 4.46 -6.41 0.88
C SER A 66 5.46 -6.10 1.97
N LYS A 67 6.64 -5.62 1.59
CA LYS A 67 7.57 -5.00 2.53
C LYS A 67 6.97 -3.73 3.13
N TYR A 68 7.43 -3.33 4.29
CA TYR A 68 6.96 -2.12 4.96
C TYR A 68 7.23 -0.83 4.17
N SER A 69 8.20 -0.85 3.26
CA SER A 69 8.50 0.23 2.32
C SER A 69 7.90 0.02 0.92
N ALA A 70 7.04 -0.97 0.75
CA ALA A 70 6.51 -1.32 -0.57
C ALA A 70 5.60 -0.25 -1.16
N SER A 71 5.53 -0.26 -2.48
CA SER A 71 4.57 0.52 -3.26
C SER A 71 3.67 -0.38 -4.10
N LEU A 72 2.43 0.10 -4.33
CA LEU A 72 1.45 -0.60 -5.15
C LEU A 72 0.86 0.34 -6.20
N TRP A 73 0.80 -0.15 -7.42
CA TRP A 73 0.17 0.51 -8.55
C TRP A 73 -1.00 -0.34 -9.04
N LEU A 74 -2.21 0.24 -8.99
CA LEU A 74 -3.45 -0.45 -9.35
C LEU A 74 -4.06 0.19 -10.58
N PHE A 75 -4.15 -0.57 -11.67
CA PHE A 75 -5.05 -0.22 -12.77
C PHE A 75 -6.49 -0.50 -12.35
N GLY A 76 -7.39 0.41 -12.70
CA GLY A 76 -8.77 0.24 -12.30
C GLY A 76 -9.77 0.99 -13.15
N TYR A 77 -10.91 0.33 -13.37
CA TYR A 77 -12.06 0.94 -13.98
C TYR A 77 -12.90 1.65 -12.91
N THR A 78 -13.26 2.90 -13.14
CA THR A 78 -13.89 3.81 -12.17
C THR A 78 -15.07 3.20 -11.40
N ARG A 79 -15.83 2.30 -12.03
CA ARG A 79 -17.01 1.68 -11.42
C ARG A 79 -16.65 0.71 -10.28
N ASN A 80 -15.53 -0.01 -10.39
CA ASN A 80 -15.18 -1.12 -9.50
C ASN A 80 -14.03 -0.78 -8.53
N VAL A 81 -13.30 0.29 -8.81
CA VAL A 81 -12.20 0.76 -7.96
C VAL A 81 -12.61 1.07 -6.52
N PRO A 82 -13.83 1.61 -6.21
CA PRO A 82 -14.16 1.96 -4.83
C PRO A 82 -14.06 0.78 -3.85
N GLY A 83 -14.49 -0.42 -4.23
CA GLY A 83 -14.38 -1.61 -3.38
C GLY A 83 -12.93 -2.02 -3.13
N THR A 84 -12.14 -2.10 -4.18
CA THR A 84 -10.70 -2.43 -4.10
C THR A 84 -9.92 -1.37 -3.33
N TYR A 85 -10.24 -0.08 -3.53
CA TYR A 85 -9.65 1.03 -2.77
C TYR A 85 -9.91 0.88 -1.27
N CYS A 86 -11.17 0.63 -0.87
CA CYS A 86 -11.50 0.42 0.54
C CYS A 86 -10.74 -0.78 1.12
N SER A 87 -10.65 -1.89 0.37
CA SER A 87 -9.88 -3.06 0.77
C SER A 87 -8.40 -2.74 0.98
N LEU A 88 -7.76 -1.99 0.06
CA LEU A 88 -6.37 -1.56 0.20
C LEU A 88 -6.14 -0.71 1.44
N VAL A 89 -7.01 0.28 1.70
CA VAL A 89 -6.90 1.13 2.88
C VAL A 89 -7.05 0.32 4.18
N HIS A 90 -7.99 -0.63 4.23
CA HIS A 90 -8.15 -1.53 5.39
C HIS A 90 -6.95 -2.47 5.59
N ASN A 91 -6.21 -2.77 4.53
CA ASN A 91 -5.03 -3.62 4.53
C ASN A 91 -3.71 -2.82 4.55
N ASN A 92 -3.70 -1.69 5.24
CA ASN A 92 -2.52 -0.84 5.51
C ASN A 92 -1.88 -0.18 4.27
N PHE A 93 -2.63 0.06 3.21
CA PHE A 93 -2.14 0.86 2.10
C PHE A 93 -2.66 2.29 2.16
N ASN A 94 -1.76 3.26 2.06
CA ASN A 94 -2.09 4.68 1.96
C ASN A 94 -2.15 5.11 0.50
N PHE A 95 -3.30 5.66 0.09
CA PHE A 95 -3.45 6.29 -1.22
C PHE A 95 -2.57 7.54 -1.33
N ARG A 96 -1.84 7.63 -2.45
CA ARG A 96 -0.94 8.77 -2.72
C ARG A 96 -1.41 9.62 -3.87
N GLN A 97 -1.76 8.99 -4.99
CA GLN A 97 -2.07 9.73 -6.21
C GLN A 97 -2.90 8.89 -7.18
N GLN A 98 -3.78 9.54 -7.93
CA GLN A 98 -4.37 9.01 -9.14
C GLN A 98 -3.67 9.61 -10.36
N ILE A 99 -3.31 8.77 -11.31
CA ILE A 99 -2.86 9.16 -12.64
C ILE A 99 -3.97 8.80 -13.62
N VAL A 100 -4.36 9.75 -14.45
CA VAL A 100 -5.35 9.52 -15.49
C VAL A 100 -4.64 9.28 -16.82
N VAL A 101 -4.79 8.08 -17.35
CA VAL A 101 -4.24 7.68 -18.64
C VAL A 101 -5.25 8.03 -19.72
N ASN A 102 -4.91 8.95 -20.62
CA ASN A 102 -5.76 9.30 -21.76
C ASN A 102 -5.56 8.28 -22.90
N LYS A 103 -6.56 7.47 -23.16
CA LYS A 103 -6.57 6.47 -24.25
C LYS A 103 -6.94 7.09 -25.61
N GLY A 104 -7.27 8.36 -25.66
CA GLY A 104 -7.69 9.10 -26.84
C GLY A 104 -9.11 8.74 -27.33
N MET A 105 -9.63 9.56 -28.23
CA MET A 105 -10.99 9.38 -28.76
C MET A 105 -11.20 8.06 -29.52
N ARG A 106 -10.15 7.44 -30.03
CA ARG A 106 -10.24 6.12 -30.68
C ARG A 106 -10.73 5.03 -29.75
N ALA A 107 -10.46 5.13 -28.43
CA ALA A 107 -10.92 4.17 -27.43
C ALA A 107 -12.46 4.15 -27.29
N VAL A 108 -13.14 5.22 -27.66
CA VAL A 108 -14.61 5.35 -27.61
C VAL A 108 -15.27 5.25 -28.99
N ALA A 109 -14.49 5.21 -30.08
CA ALA A 109 -15.02 5.13 -31.43
C ALA A 109 -15.88 3.86 -31.61
N GLY A 110 -17.09 4.02 -32.12
CA GLY A 110 -18.05 2.92 -32.31
C GLY A 110 -18.78 2.45 -31.04
N ARG A 111 -18.43 2.97 -29.88
CA ARG A 111 -19.09 2.62 -28.60
C ARG A 111 -20.19 3.62 -28.20
N THR A 112 -20.30 4.75 -28.88
CA THR A 112 -21.31 5.78 -28.66
C THR A 112 -22.58 5.45 -29.41
N LYS A 113 -23.68 5.21 -28.70
CA LYS A 113 -25.03 5.03 -29.26
C LYS A 113 -25.93 6.13 -28.69
N SER A 114 -26.93 6.56 -29.47
CA SER A 114 -27.94 7.54 -29.01
C SER A 114 -28.71 7.13 -27.74
N THR A 115 -28.67 5.82 -27.42
CA THR A 115 -29.30 5.23 -26.23
C THR A 115 -28.38 5.19 -25.00
N ASN A 116 -27.12 5.62 -25.11
CA ASN A 116 -26.19 5.64 -23.98
C ASN A 116 -26.66 6.65 -22.92
N LYS A 117 -26.77 6.16 -21.67
CA LYS A 117 -27.09 7.00 -20.50
C LYS A 117 -25.85 7.54 -19.78
N LEU A 118 -24.64 7.22 -20.28
CA LEU A 118 -23.36 7.60 -19.69
C LEU A 118 -22.47 8.24 -20.76
N PHE A 119 -21.62 9.15 -20.33
CA PHE A 119 -20.58 9.68 -21.20
C PHE A 119 -19.56 8.57 -21.55
N PRO A 120 -19.05 8.56 -22.80
CA PRO A 120 -18.02 7.59 -23.18
C PRO A 120 -16.74 7.84 -22.39
N THR A 121 -16.14 6.77 -21.89
CA THR A 121 -14.90 6.83 -21.12
C THR A 121 -13.69 6.67 -22.05
N ALA A 122 -12.93 7.74 -22.23
CA ALA A 122 -11.68 7.76 -23.01
C ALA A 122 -10.44 7.67 -22.13
N THR A 123 -10.62 7.41 -20.84
CA THR A 123 -9.53 7.40 -19.86
C THR A 123 -9.52 6.11 -19.06
N GLU A 124 -8.37 5.80 -18.51
CA GLU A 124 -8.16 4.75 -17.52
C GLU A 124 -7.47 5.34 -16.30
N SER A 125 -7.71 4.78 -15.14
CA SER A 125 -7.09 5.26 -13.90
C SER A 125 -6.01 4.31 -13.45
N LEU A 126 -4.87 4.88 -13.05
CA LEU A 126 -3.80 4.21 -12.36
C LEU A 126 -3.65 4.84 -10.97
N PHE A 127 -3.83 4.03 -9.94
CA PHE A 127 -3.78 4.48 -8.54
C PHE A 127 -2.47 4.07 -7.91
N PHE A 128 -1.82 5.03 -7.27
CA PHE A 128 -0.59 4.81 -6.54
C PHE A 128 -0.84 4.78 -5.04
N PHE A 129 -0.36 3.72 -4.42
CA PHE A 129 -0.38 3.51 -2.97
C PHE A 129 1.03 3.19 -2.47
N HIS A 130 1.27 3.44 -1.18
CA HIS A 130 2.40 2.86 -0.46
C HIS A 130 1.91 2.14 0.79
N TYR A 131 2.69 1.17 1.28
CA TYR A 131 2.36 0.46 2.51
C TYR A 131 2.47 1.40 3.72
N ASP A 132 1.53 1.32 4.66
CA ASP A 132 1.54 2.11 5.89
C ASP A 132 2.17 1.34 7.04
N ALA A 133 3.44 1.54 7.24
CA ALA A 133 4.22 0.86 8.28
C ALA A 133 4.04 1.47 9.70
N ARG A 134 3.24 2.51 9.88
CA ARG A 134 3.15 3.22 11.19
C ARG A 134 2.74 2.33 12.34
N LYS A 135 1.86 1.35 12.09
CA LYS A 135 1.46 0.37 13.10
C LYS A 135 2.66 -0.46 13.52
N HIS A 136 3.35 -1.06 12.57
CA HIS A 136 4.53 -1.90 12.81
C HIS A 136 5.68 -1.12 13.48
N ILE A 137 5.98 0.08 12.97
CA ILE A 137 7.02 0.96 13.54
C ILE A 137 6.73 1.23 15.02
N GLY A 138 5.49 1.57 15.36
CA GLY A 138 5.13 1.85 16.74
C GLY A 138 5.24 0.62 17.65
N GLU A 139 4.88 -0.56 17.17
CA GLU A 139 5.01 -1.82 17.91
C GLU A 139 6.48 -2.18 18.12
N LEU A 140 7.31 -2.07 17.08
CA LEU A 140 8.75 -2.30 17.14
C LEU A 140 9.44 -1.36 18.14
N LEU A 141 9.13 -0.06 18.10
CA LEU A 141 9.70 0.92 19.02
C LEU A 141 9.32 0.63 20.49
N GLU A 142 8.07 0.22 20.75
CA GLU A 142 7.64 -0.16 22.09
C GLU A 142 8.33 -1.43 22.57
N GLU A 143 8.48 -2.43 21.71
CA GLU A 143 9.21 -3.65 22.02
C GLU A 143 10.67 -3.35 22.44
N GLN A 144 11.37 -2.54 21.64
CA GLN A 144 12.75 -2.16 21.91
C GLN A 144 12.87 -1.31 23.18
N ARG A 145 11.95 -0.39 23.41
CA ARG A 145 11.91 0.40 24.63
C ARG A 145 11.78 -0.50 25.88
N LEU A 146 10.89 -1.50 25.81
CA LEU A 146 10.68 -2.44 26.92
C LEU A 146 11.92 -3.32 27.17
N LYS A 147 12.60 -3.77 26.14
CA LYS A 147 13.89 -4.52 26.24
C LYS A 147 14.95 -3.72 26.97
N LEU A 148 15.02 -2.42 26.73
CA LEU A 148 15.96 -1.51 27.41
C LEU A 148 15.52 -1.08 28.81
N HIS A 149 14.35 -1.48 29.28
CA HIS A 149 13.73 -0.98 30.50
C HIS A 149 13.60 0.56 30.57
N TRP A 150 13.49 1.22 29.44
CA TRP A 150 13.39 2.68 29.32
C TRP A 150 11.95 3.16 29.44
N LYS A 151 11.80 4.42 29.92
CA LYS A 151 10.55 5.16 29.84
C LYS A 151 10.52 6.01 28.57
N ALA A 152 9.34 6.45 28.17
CA ALA A 152 9.18 7.35 27.01
C ALA A 152 10.01 8.66 27.15
N ILE A 153 10.23 9.11 28.39
CA ILE A 153 11.04 10.28 28.70
C ILE A 153 12.52 10.08 28.34
N ASP A 154 13.05 8.88 28.51
CA ASP A 154 14.46 8.58 28.22
C ASP A 154 14.72 8.69 26.72
N ILE A 155 13.77 8.20 25.90
CA ILE A 155 13.84 8.30 24.44
C ILE A 155 13.67 9.76 23.99
N ASN A 156 12.72 10.51 24.57
CA ASN A 156 12.58 11.93 24.25
C ASN A 156 13.86 12.72 24.59
N THR A 157 14.53 12.37 25.67
CA THR A 157 15.82 12.96 26.06
C THR A 157 16.91 12.63 25.04
N LEU A 158 17.01 11.35 24.61
CA LEU A 158 17.91 10.93 23.54
C LEU A 158 17.68 11.74 22.26
N LEU A 159 16.42 12.01 21.92
CA LEU A 159 16.04 12.77 20.73
C LEU A 159 16.21 14.29 20.90
N GLY A 160 16.64 14.78 22.08
CA GLY A 160 16.76 16.22 22.36
C GLY A 160 15.41 16.94 22.37
N LYS A 161 14.35 16.27 22.81
CA LYS A 161 12.98 16.81 22.85
C LYS A 161 12.51 17.03 24.27
N SER A 162 11.50 17.93 24.42
CA SER A 162 10.87 18.21 25.69
C SER A 162 10.31 16.93 26.31
N THR A 163 10.48 16.83 27.61
CA THR A 163 9.99 15.71 28.43
C THR A 163 8.62 15.97 29.04
N SER A 164 8.08 17.20 28.89
CA SER A 164 6.76 17.59 29.37
C SER A 164 5.70 17.48 28.28
N GLY A 165 4.68 16.65 28.50
CA GLY A 165 3.46 16.65 27.70
C GLY A 165 3.56 16.09 26.30
N GLY A 166 3.87 14.80 26.13
CA GLY A 166 3.73 14.10 24.84
C GLY A 166 4.83 14.44 23.82
N GLY A 167 6.06 14.06 24.08
CA GLY A 167 7.20 14.28 23.19
C GLY A 167 7.11 13.54 21.84
N ALA A 168 8.15 13.69 21.01
CA ALA A 168 8.22 13.10 19.67
C ALA A 168 7.98 11.57 19.67
N TYR A 169 8.51 10.87 20.67
CA TYR A 169 8.31 9.43 20.85
C TYR A 169 6.83 9.06 21.01
N SER A 170 6.10 9.78 21.88
CA SER A 170 4.68 9.51 22.12
C SER A 170 3.80 9.67 20.86
N ALA A 171 4.21 10.51 19.93
CA ALA A 171 3.52 10.65 18.64
C ALA A 171 3.77 9.44 17.71
N MET A 172 4.96 8.83 17.77
CA MET A 172 5.32 7.65 16.97
C MET A 172 4.63 6.37 17.47
N VAL A 173 4.42 6.27 18.81
CA VAL A 173 3.84 5.08 19.45
C VAL A 173 2.42 5.30 19.98
N ASN A 174 1.70 6.28 19.45
CA ASN A 174 0.33 6.58 19.88
C ASN A 174 -0.53 5.31 19.96
N SER A 175 -1.35 5.19 20.99
CA SER A 175 -2.23 4.03 21.19
C SER A 175 -3.23 3.82 20.04
N ASN A 176 -3.64 4.92 19.37
CA ASN A 176 -4.36 4.84 18.09
C ASN A 176 -3.36 4.82 16.93
N PRO A 177 -3.19 3.71 16.19
CA PRO A 177 -2.25 3.60 15.08
C PRO A 177 -2.46 4.64 13.98
N GLU A 178 -3.70 5.06 13.71
CA GLU A 178 -4.01 6.07 12.69
C GLU A 178 -3.44 7.46 13.03
N LYS A 179 -3.23 7.74 14.33
CA LYS A 179 -2.65 8.98 14.83
C LYS A 179 -1.13 8.91 14.95
N ARG A 180 -0.52 7.76 14.71
CA ARG A 180 0.95 7.64 14.71
C ARG A 180 1.55 8.45 13.58
N VAL A 181 2.72 9.00 13.85
CA VAL A 181 3.52 9.71 12.84
C VAL A 181 4.75 8.87 12.48
N TYR A 182 5.21 8.99 11.23
CA TYR A 182 6.50 8.42 10.85
C TYR A 182 7.63 9.13 11.62
N PRO A 183 8.62 8.39 12.13
CA PRO A 183 9.81 9.00 12.69
C PRO A 183 10.55 9.79 11.61
N LYS A 184 11.14 10.91 11.98
CA LYS A 184 12.12 11.55 11.12
C LYS A 184 13.37 10.67 11.03
N ARG A 185 14.05 10.67 9.88
CA ARG A 185 15.30 9.90 9.68
C ARG A 185 16.31 10.17 10.80
N GLU A 186 16.55 11.44 11.15
CA GLU A 186 17.47 11.83 12.22
C GLU A 186 17.12 11.23 13.59
N TYR A 187 15.82 11.04 13.89
CA TYR A 187 15.38 10.40 15.14
C TYR A 187 15.58 8.90 15.08
N TRP A 188 15.30 8.30 13.92
CA TRP A 188 15.50 6.87 13.72
C TRP A 188 16.95 6.48 13.88
N GLU A 189 17.86 7.22 13.24
CA GLU A 189 19.31 7.00 13.32
C GLU A 189 19.81 7.10 14.77
N ARG A 190 19.38 8.12 15.53
CA ARG A 190 19.71 8.24 16.96
C ARG A 190 19.17 7.08 17.80
N MET A 191 17.95 6.64 17.55
CA MET A 191 17.39 5.49 18.25
C MET A 191 18.13 4.19 17.88
N SER A 192 18.56 4.05 16.65
CA SER A 192 19.31 2.87 16.17
C SER A 192 20.70 2.72 16.83
N GLU A 193 21.24 3.78 17.45
CA GLU A 193 22.49 3.68 18.22
C GLU A 193 22.34 2.86 19.50
N VAL A 194 21.11 2.73 20.02
CA VAL A 194 20.81 2.05 21.30
C VAL A 194 19.75 0.98 21.21
N MET A 195 19.02 0.92 20.10
CA MET A 195 17.95 -0.04 19.82
C MET A 195 18.30 -0.88 18.60
N GLU A 196 17.89 -2.13 18.59
CA GLU A 196 18.00 -3.01 17.42
C GLU A 196 16.90 -2.66 16.41
N LEU A 197 17.15 -1.68 15.57
CA LEU A 197 16.20 -1.22 14.57
C LEU A 197 16.70 -1.57 13.15
N PRO A 198 15.81 -1.96 12.23
CA PRO A 198 16.17 -2.13 10.82
C PRO A 198 16.51 -0.77 10.19
N ARG A 199 17.05 -0.79 8.98
CA ARG A 199 17.35 0.45 8.26
C ARG A 199 16.07 1.24 8.00
N TYR A 200 16.16 2.57 8.10
CA TYR A 200 15.01 3.46 7.90
C TYR A 200 14.27 3.20 6.58
N ASP A 201 15.01 3.00 5.49
CA ASP A 201 14.46 2.79 4.15
C ASP A 201 13.80 1.42 3.95
N GLU A 202 13.98 0.49 4.88
CA GLU A 202 13.26 -0.79 4.90
C GLU A 202 11.84 -0.66 5.46
N LEU A 203 11.59 0.38 6.25
CA LEU A 203 10.31 0.61 6.91
C LEU A 203 9.51 1.78 6.32
N VAL A 204 10.19 2.76 5.74
CA VAL A 204 9.54 3.99 5.29
C VAL A 204 9.75 4.13 3.79
N TYR A 205 8.64 4.11 3.05
CA TYR A 205 8.69 4.44 1.63
C TYR A 205 9.19 5.88 1.45
N THR A 206 10.32 6.03 0.80
CA THR A 206 10.88 7.33 0.44
C THR A 206 10.79 7.51 -1.07
N PHE A 207 9.98 8.47 -1.50
CA PHE A 207 9.98 8.90 -2.88
C PHE A 207 11.26 9.72 -3.11
N ASN A 208 12.27 9.10 -3.73
CA ASN A 208 13.40 9.84 -4.24
C ASN A 208 12.89 10.69 -5.42
N GLN A 209 12.55 11.93 -5.14
CA GLN A 209 12.53 12.92 -6.18
C GLN A 209 13.97 12.99 -6.69
N SER A 210 14.26 12.32 -7.81
CA SER A 210 15.43 12.63 -8.59
C SER A 210 15.37 14.12 -8.84
N LYS A 211 16.28 14.87 -8.23
CA LYS A 211 16.48 16.27 -8.56
C LYS A 211 16.87 16.26 -10.03
N GLY A 212 15.89 16.52 -10.92
CA GLY A 212 16.17 16.85 -12.30
C GLY A 212 16.90 18.19 -12.37
#